data_c83fca73e13c2b7832533749d9494423
#
_entry.id   c83fca73e13c2b7832533749d9494423
#
_cell.length_a   1.000
_cell.length_b   1.000
_cell.length_c   1.000
_cell.angle_alpha   90.00
_cell.angle_beta   90.00
_cell.angle_gamma   90.00
#
_symmetry.space_group_name_H-M   'P 1'
#
loop_
_entity.id
_entity.type
_entity.pdbx_description
1 polymer ?
#
loop_
_entity_poly.entity_id
_entity_poly.type
_entity_poly.pdbx_seq_one_letter_code
_entity_poly.pdbx_strand_id
1 'polypeptide(L)'
;MPKGKNFVIFFPFYIFCRTFAQNYAIMLENLKKSVFEANLDLVRHGLVILTWGNVSAIDRDTNLVVIKPSGVSYDTMTVEDMVVVDLDGNVVEGNLRPSSDTPTHLALYRAFEGIGAVVHTHSTYATAWAQACRAIPSLGTTHADTFHHDVPCTDEMTKEQIERAYEAETGVVIADAFRDINPMHTPAVLVAHHGPFTWGENAGKAVENAVILEEVARMASITVALNPTVEMNEDLVEKHYSRKHGANAYYGQK
;
A
#
# COMPACT_ATOMS: atom_id res chain seq x y z
N MET A 1 -71.19 -11.17 5.20
CA MET A 1 -69.78 -11.62 5.22
C MET A 1 -68.99 -10.65 4.30
N PRO A 2 -68.12 -9.80 4.83
CA PRO A 2 -67.24 -8.98 4.01
C PRO A 2 -65.93 -9.71 3.70
N LYS A 3 -65.53 -9.72 2.43
CA LYS A 3 -64.29 -10.32 1.92
C LYS A 3 -63.06 -9.51 2.40
N GLY A 4 -62.14 -10.15 3.09
CA GLY A 4 -60.89 -9.59 3.51
C GLY A 4 -60.01 -9.21 2.30
N LYS A 5 -59.53 -7.98 2.27
CA LYS A 5 -58.50 -7.52 1.33
C LYS A 5 -57.13 -7.86 1.93
N ASN A 6 -56.41 -8.80 1.32
CA ASN A 6 -55.01 -9.04 1.61
C ASN A 6 -54.20 -7.85 1.06
N PHE A 7 -53.73 -6.98 1.96
CA PHE A 7 -52.73 -5.99 1.64
C PHE A 7 -51.34 -6.68 1.74
N VAL A 8 -50.74 -7.00 0.61
CA VAL A 8 -49.34 -7.44 0.54
C VAL A 8 -48.49 -6.20 0.62
N ILE A 9 -47.79 -6.01 1.76
CA ILE A 9 -46.83 -4.93 1.98
C ILE A 9 -45.53 -5.35 1.30
N PHE A 10 -45.31 -4.89 0.04
CA PHE A 10 -44.09 -5.13 -0.75
C PHE A 10 -43.16 -3.93 -0.77
N PHE A 11 -43.27 -2.94 0.15
CA PHE A 11 -42.62 -1.63 -0.01
C PHE A 11 -41.28 -1.40 0.69
N PRO A 12 -40.76 -2.11 1.72
CA PRO A 12 -39.49 -1.77 2.35
C PRO A 12 -38.27 -2.40 1.66
N PHE A 13 -38.39 -3.60 1.05
CA PHE A 13 -37.25 -4.32 0.50
C PHE A 13 -36.66 -3.69 -0.77
N TYR A 14 -37.50 -3.14 -1.63
CA TYR A 14 -37.08 -2.53 -2.91
C TYR A 14 -36.36 -1.19 -2.70
N ILE A 15 -36.79 -0.39 -1.74
CA ILE A 15 -36.15 0.88 -1.38
C ILE A 15 -34.79 0.60 -0.74
N PHE A 16 -34.68 -0.38 0.14
CA PHE A 16 -33.44 -0.76 0.80
C PHE A 16 -32.39 -1.26 -0.19
N CYS A 17 -32.74 -2.14 -1.12
CA CYS A 17 -31.84 -2.61 -2.18
C CYS A 17 -31.34 -1.47 -3.08
N ARG A 18 -32.21 -0.52 -3.44
CA ARG A 18 -31.83 0.61 -4.32
C ARG A 18 -30.88 1.57 -3.61
N THR A 19 -31.11 1.86 -2.34
CA THR A 19 -30.24 2.72 -1.51
C THR A 19 -28.89 2.05 -1.28
N PHE A 20 -28.84 0.74 -1.04
CA PHE A 20 -27.62 -0.02 -0.86
C PHE A 20 -26.78 -0.02 -2.15
N ALA A 21 -27.36 -0.34 -3.30
CA ALA A 21 -26.66 -0.32 -4.60
C ALA A 21 -26.13 1.07 -4.95
N GLN A 22 -26.88 2.13 -4.63
CA GLN A 22 -26.45 3.51 -4.87
C GLN A 22 -25.28 3.91 -3.96
N ASN A 23 -25.32 3.56 -2.68
CA ASN A 23 -24.22 3.83 -1.74
C ASN A 23 -22.96 3.05 -2.13
N TYR A 24 -23.10 1.80 -2.55
CA TYR A 24 -22.01 0.97 -3.06
C TYR A 24 -21.34 1.61 -4.28
N ALA A 25 -22.12 2.05 -5.28
CA ALA A 25 -21.57 2.71 -6.47
C ALA A 25 -20.82 4.00 -6.12
N ILE A 26 -21.37 4.82 -5.21
CA ILE A 26 -20.71 6.06 -4.75
C ILE A 26 -19.39 5.75 -4.02
N MET A 27 -19.38 4.73 -3.17
CA MET A 27 -18.19 4.32 -2.43
C MET A 27 -17.09 3.86 -3.40
N LEU A 28 -17.42 3.00 -4.36
CA LEU A 28 -16.47 2.50 -5.34
C LEU A 28 -15.89 3.62 -6.23
N GLU A 29 -16.72 4.57 -6.65
CA GLU A 29 -16.26 5.75 -7.41
C GLU A 29 -15.32 6.64 -6.58
N ASN A 30 -15.58 6.80 -5.29
CA ASN A 30 -14.68 7.55 -4.41
C ASN A 30 -13.34 6.82 -4.22
N LEU A 31 -13.36 5.49 -4.11
CA LEU A 31 -12.15 4.68 -4.00
C LEU A 31 -11.31 4.77 -5.29
N LYS A 32 -11.95 4.69 -6.49
CA LYS A 32 -11.28 4.88 -7.78
C LYS A 32 -10.60 6.24 -7.87
N LYS A 33 -11.30 7.33 -7.49
CA LYS A 33 -10.72 8.67 -7.46
C LYS A 33 -9.53 8.76 -6.52
N SER A 34 -9.63 8.18 -5.33
CA SER A 34 -8.55 8.16 -4.34
C SER A 34 -7.31 7.42 -4.88
N VAL A 35 -7.50 6.26 -5.51
CA VAL A 35 -6.39 5.48 -6.11
C VAL A 35 -5.80 6.21 -7.30
N PHE A 36 -6.62 6.81 -8.16
CA PHE A 36 -6.17 7.61 -9.30
C PHE A 36 -5.29 8.78 -8.84
N GLU A 37 -5.76 9.61 -7.90
CA GLU A 37 -5.00 10.75 -7.38
C GLU A 37 -3.70 10.30 -6.71
N ALA A 38 -3.73 9.23 -5.93
CA ALA A 38 -2.54 8.67 -5.30
C ALA A 38 -1.49 8.20 -6.33
N ASN A 39 -1.92 7.63 -7.45
CA ASN A 39 -1.02 7.28 -8.55
C ASN A 39 -0.39 8.53 -9.19
N LEU A 40 -1.15 9.63 -9.35
CA LEU A 40 -0.60 10.89 -9.83
C LEU A 40 0.35 11.54 -8.82
N ASP A 41 0.11 11.36 -7.52
CA ASP A 41 0.99 11.86 -6.47
C ASP A 41 2.37 11.19 -6.52
N LEU A 42 2.49 9.93 -6.93
CA LEU A 42 3.79 9.30 -7.16
C LEU A 42 4.62 10.07 -8.20
N VAL A 43 3.97 10.56 -9.26
CA VAL A 43 4.63 11.41 -10.28
C VAL A 43 5.01 12.77 -9.70
N ARG A 44 4.09 13.43 -8.99
CA ARG A 44 4.31 14.75 -8.37
C ARG A 44 5.48 14.74 -7.40
N HIS A 45 5.68 13.62 -6.69
CA HIS A 45 6.79 13.42 -5.75
C HIS A 45 8.06 12.82 -6.38
N GLY A 46 8.07 12.55 -7.70
CA GLY A 46 9.25 12.02 -8.40
C GLY A 46 9.61 10.58 -8.02
N LEU A 47 8.65 9.80 -7.54
CA LEU A 47 8.86 8.41 -7.09
C LEU A 47 8.78 7.40 -8.23
N VAL A 48 8.27 7.80 -9.40
CA VAL A 48 8.09 6.93 -10.55
C VAL A 48 8.67 7.56 -11.81
N ILE A 49 9.16 6.69 -12.70
CA ILE A 49 9.64 7.02 -14.03
C ILE A 49 8.82 6.20 -15.02
N LEU A 50 8.35 6.84 -16.11
CA LEU A 50 7.49 6.20 -17.09
C LEU A 50 6.24 5.58 -16.43
N THR A 51 6.06 4.26 -16.53
CA THR A 51 4.93 3.52 -15.96
C THR A 51 5.32 2.65 -14.76
N TRP A 52 6.55 2.84 -14.21
CA TRP A 52 7.13 2.00 -13.16
C TRP A 52 6.57 2.35 -11.79
N GLY A 53 5.61 1.59 -11.36
CA GLY A 53 4.98 1.77 -10.06
C GLY A 53 3.47 1.86 -10.17
N ASN A 54 2.83 1.72 -9.03
CA ASN A 54 1.37 1.74 -8.92
C ASN A 54 0.93 1.89 -7.48
N VAL A 55 -0.34 2.29 -7.33
CA VAL A 55 -1.07 2.33 -6.08
C VAL A 55 -2.32 1.49 -6.23
N SER A 56 -2.67 0.77 -5.18
CA SER A 56 -4.00 0.18 -4.99
C SER A 56 -4.58 0.56 -3.64
N ALA A 57 -5.90 0.42 -3.51
CA ALA A 57 -6.59 0.50 -2.22
C ALA A 57 -7.72 -0.51 -2.16
N ILE A 58 -8.02 -1.00 -0.95
CA ILE A 58 -9.07 -1.97 -0.67
C ILE A 58 -10.23 -1.31 0.09
N ASP A 59 -11.43 -1.67 -0.30
CA ASP A 59 -12.60 -1.54 0.57
C ASP A 59 -12.79 -2.84 1.35
N ARG A 60 -12.62 -2.77 2.67
CA ARG A 60 -12.67 -3.93 3.56
C ARG A 60 -14.09 -4.48 3.78
N ASP A 61 -15.13 -3.67 3.55
CA ASP A 61 -16.52 -4.10 3.71
C ASP A 61 -16.94 -5.01 2.54
N THR A 62 -16.43 -4.74 1.33
CA THR A 62 -16.72 -5.51 0.12
C THR A 62 -15.61 -6.44 -0.31
N ASN A 63 -14.41 -6.28 0.25
CA ASN A 63 -13.17 -6.94 -0.17
C ASN A 63 -12.82 -6.71 -1.65
N LEU A 64 -13.18 -5.53 -2.18
CA LEU A 64 -12.80 -5.10 -3.51
C LEU A 64 -11.57 -4.20 -3.47
N VAL A 65 -10.68 -4.42 -4.41
CA VAL A 65 -9.43 -3.69 -4.58
C VAL A 65 -9.46 -2.91 -5.88
N VAL A 66 -9.21 -1.61 -5.79
CA VAL A 66 -8.98 -0.76 -6.95
C VAL A 66 -7.50 -0.63 -7.19
N ILE A 67 -7.06 -0.81 -8.43
CA ILE A 67 -5.64 -0.74 -8.80
C ILE A 67 -5.44 -0.07 -10.15
N LYS A 68 -4.26 0.55 -10.34
CA LYS A 68 -3.82 1.12 -11.62
C LYS A 68 -3.78 0.04 -12.71
N PRO A 69 -4.23 0.35 -13.94
CA PRO A 69 -4.07 -0.54 -15.08
C PRO A 69 -2.60 -0.70 -15.48
N SER A 70 -2.26 -1.88 -16.01
CA SER A 70 -0.93 -2.21 -16.50
C SER A 70 -0.52 -1.37 -17.70
N GLY A 71 0.65 -0.75 -17.66
CA GLY A 71 1.27 -0.08 -18.82
C GLY A 71 0.60 1.23 -19.27
N VAL A 72 -0.46 1.70 -18.59
CA VAL A 72 -1.08 2.99 -18.92
C VAL A 72 -0.22 4.13 -18.38
N SER A 73 0.08 5.10 -19.26
CA SER A 73 0.86 6.29 -18.90
C SER A 73 0.11 7.15 -17.89
N TYR A 74 0.82 7.70 -16.90
CA TYR A 74 0.26 8.65 -15.94
C TYR A 74 -0.27 9.93 -16.60
N ASP A 75 0.31 10.34 -17.76
CA ASP A 75 -0.10 11.56 -18.48
C ASP A 75 -1.48 11.44 -19.13
N THR A 76 -1.92 10.21 -19.44
CA THR A 76 -3.17 9.96 -20.16
C THR A 76 -4.19 9.18 -19.35
N MET A 77 -3.78 8.66 -18.19
CA MET A 77 -4.63 7.87 -17.29
C MET A 77 -5.79 8.70 -16.77
N THR A 78 -6.95 8.09 -16.68
CA THR A 78 -8.18 8.68 -16.13
C THR A 78 -8.73 7.85 -14.96
N VAL A 79 -9.71 8.38 -14.24
CA VAL A 79 -10.38 7.64 -13.14
C VAL A 79 -11.10 6.39 -13.68
N GLU A 80 -11.64 6.48 -14.89
CA GLU A 80 -12.37 5.39 -15.57
C GLU A 80 -11.46 4.23 -15.95
N ASP A 81 -10.14 4.46 -16.06
CA ASP A 81 -9.15 3.43 -16.36
C ASP A 81 -8.85 2.53 -15.14
N MET A 82 -9.21 2.95 -13.93
CA MET A 82 -8.96 2.18 -12.72
C MET A 82 -9.70 0.84 -12.78
N VAL A 83 -8.97 -0.25 -12.47
CA VAL A 83 -9.50 -1.61 -12.50
C VAL A 83 -9.89 -2.04 -11.10
N VAL A 84 -11.06 -2.67 -10.99
CA VAL A 84 -11.55 -3.24 -9.73
C VAL A 84 -11.40 -4.75 -9.81
N VAL A 85 -10.76 -5.33 -8.80
CA VAL A 85 -10.58 -6.77 -8.67
C VAL A 85 -11.09 -7.26 -7.31
N ASP A 86 -11.50 -8.51 -7.24
CA ASP A 86 -11.73 -9.19 -5.96
C ASP A 86 -10.39 -9.67 -5.35
N LEU A 87 -10.44 -10.22 -4.14
CA LEU A 87 -9.23 -10.75 -3.50
C LEU A 87 -8.66 -11.99 -4.21
N ASP A 88 -9.41 -12.66 -5.08
CA ASP A 88 -8.92 -13.79 -5.88
C ASP A 88 -8.28 -13.34 -7.19
N GLY A 89 -8.29 -12.02 -7.47
CA GLY A 89 -7.69 -11.41 -8.65
C GLY A 89 -8.60 -11.39 -9.87
N ASN A 90 -9.89 -11.76 -9.72
CA ASN A 90 -10.85 -11.65 -10.82
C ASN A 90 -11.23 -10.18 -11.03
N VAL A 91 -11.25 -9.74 -12.28
CA VAL A 91 -11.73 -8.39 -12.63
C VAL A 91 -13.24 -8.33 -12.43
N VAL A 92 -13.67 -7.45 -11.52
CA VAL A 92 -15.09 -7.19 -11.22
C VAL A 92 -15.61 -6.02 -12.02
N GLU A 93 -14.76 -4.99 -12.24
CA GLU A 93 -15.10 -3.80 -13.02
C GLU A 93 -13.86 -3.25 -13.73
N GLY A 94 -14.05 -2.73 -14.94
CA GLY A 94 -13.01 -2.17 -15.80
C GLY A 94 -12.79 -3.00 -17.05
N ASN A 95 -12.21 -2.36 -18.08
CA ASN A 95 -11.96 -2.97 -19.40
C ASN A 95 -10.46 -3.20 -19.66
N LEU A 96 -9.61 -2.69 -18.79
CA LEU A 96 -8.15 -2.80 -18.91
C LEU A 96 -7.63 -3.95 -18.05
N ARG A 97 -6.43 -4.41 -18.36
CA ARG A 97 -5.74 -5.37 -17.48
C ARG A 97 -5.22 -4.64 -16.24
N PRO A 98 -5.44 -5.19 -15.02
CA PRO A 98 -4.85 -4.64 -13.80
C PRO A 98 -3.31 -4.69 -13.88
N SER A 99 -2.63 -3.92 -13.03
CA SER A 99 -1.16 -3.99 -12.89
C SER A 99 -0.68 -5.43 -12.74
N SER A 100 0.49 -5.74 -13.29
CA SER A 100 1.16 -7.03 -13.07
C SER A 100 1.40 -7.32 -11.58
N ASP A 101 1.60 -6.27 -10.77
CA ASP A 101 1.84 -6.40 -9.34
C ASP A 101 0.59 -6.71 -8.51
N THR A 102 -0.59 -6.81 -9.16
CA THR A 102 -1.85 -7.11 -8.48
C THR A 102 -1.75 -8.32 -7.54
N PRO A 103 -1.16 -9.47 -7.92
CA PRO A 103 -1.05 -10.62 -7.01
C PRO A 103 -0.24 -10.31 -5.74
N THR A 104 0.81 -9.49 -5.84
CA THR A 104 1.58 -9.01 -4.67
C THR A 104 0.70 -8.18 -3.74
N HIS A 105 -0.01 -7.17 -4.29
CA HIS A 105 -0.90 -6.31 -3.50
C HIS A 105 -1.99 -7.12 -2.80
N LEU A 106 -2.63 -8.07 -3.51
CA LEU A 106 -3.65 -8.94 -2.92
C LEU A 106 -3.10 -9.83 -1.81
N ALA A 107 -1.87 -10.34 -1.95
CA ALA A 107 -1.21 -11.10 -0.90
C ALA A 107 -0.99 -10.26 0.36
N LEU A 108 -0.58 -8.99 0.21
CA LEU A 108 -0.40 -8.06 1.33
C LEU A 108 -1.74 -7.73 2.01
N TYR A 109 -2.82 -7.51 1.26
CA TYR A 109 -4.14 -7.29 1.86
C TYR A 109 -4.67 -8.48 2.65
N ARG A 110 -4.28 -9.71 2.27
CA ARG A 110 -4.63 -10.92 3.03
C ARG A 110 -3.76 -11.11 4.27
N ALA A 111 -2.47 -10.78 4.16
CA ALA A 111 -1.50 -10.95 5.24
C ALA A 111 -1.61 -9.88 6.33
N PHE A 112 -1.95 -8.64 5.96
CA PHE A 112 -1.93 -7.47 6.83
C PHE A 112 -3.32 -6.85 6.95
N GLU A 113 -4.10 -7.25 7.95
CA GLU A 113 -5.50 -6.81 8.11
C GLU A 113 -5.67 -5.29 8.28
N GLY A 114 -4.67 -4.61 8.88
CA GLY A 114 -4.73 -3.18 9.19
C GLY A 114 -4.49 -2.24 8.02
N ILE A 115 -4.03 -2.74 6.85
CA ILE A 115 -3.71 -1.89 5.71
C ILE A 115 -4.93 -1.63 4.82
N GLY A 116 -5.09 -0.39 4.35
CA GLY A 116 -6.14 0.02 3.40
C GLY A 116 -5.61 0.32 2.00
N ALA A 117 -4.30 0.52 1.84
CA ALA A 117 -3.68 0.78 0.55
C ALA A 117 -2.23 0.29 0.50
N VAL A 118 -1.76 -0.02 -0.72
CA VAL A 118 -0.40 -0.46 -1.02
C VAL A 118 0.16 0.36 -2.18
N VAL A 119 1.41 0.75 -2.06
CA VAL A 119 2.21 1.42 -3.09
C VAL A 119 3.40 0.54 -3.45
N HIS A 120 3.67 0.40 -4.74
CA HIS A 120 4.93 -0.12 -5.25
C HIS A 120 5.61 0.92 -6.15
N THR A 121 6.92 1.09 -6.01
CA THR A 121 7.72 1.97 -6.87
C THR A 121 9.09 1.37 -7.14
N HIS A 122 9.81 1.98 -8.10
CA HIS A 122 11.23 1.78 -8.30
C HIS A 122 11.97 3.09 -8.01
N SER A 123 11.61 3.77 -6.92
CA SER A 123 12.26 5.00 -6.50
C SER A 123 13.74 4.76 -6.19
N THR A 124 14.57 5.72 -6.57
CA THR A 124 16.01 5.49 -6.81
C THR A 124 16.76 4.95 -5.58
N TYR A 125 16.62 5.61 -4.43
CA TYR A 125 17.41 5.25 -3.25
C TYR A 125 16.89 4.00 -2.56
N ALA A 126 15.58 3.87 -2.40
CA ALA A 126 14.99 2.68 -1.81
C ALA A 126 15.26 1.44 -2.69
N THR A 127 15.19 1.58 -4.03
CA THR A 127 15.53 0.50 -4.95
C THR A 127 17.02 0.15 -4.89
N ALA A 128 17.92 1.13 -4.72
CA ALA A 128 19.35 0.86 -4.56
C ALA A 128 19.65 0.02 -3.30
N TRP A 129 18.95 0.29 -2.18
CA TRP A 129 19.02 -0.55 -0.97
C TRP A 129 18.46 -1.95 -1.21
N ALA A 130 17.33 -2.07 -1.92
CA ALA A 130 16.74 -3.36 -2.31
C ALA A 130 17.71 -4.17 -3.19
N GLN A 131 18.36 -3.55 -4.19
CA GLN A 131 19.38 -4.19 -5.04
C GLN A 131 20.63 -4.62 -4.27
N ALA A 132 20.95 -3.90 -3.20
CA ALA A 132 22.04 -4.28 -2.31
C ALA A 132 21.66 -5.37 -1.29
N CYS A 133 20.40 -5.87 -1.31
CA CYS A 133 19.85 -6.83 -0.36
C CYS A 133 20.07 -6.42 1.10
N ARG A 134 19.86 -5.15 1.41
CA ARG A 134 20.12 -4.58 2.73
C ARG A 134 18.90 -3.83 3.24
N ALA A 135 18.58 -4.04 4.52
CA ALA A 135 17.64 -3.19 5.26
C ALA A 135 18.14 -1.73 5.29
N ILE A 136 17.21 -0.76 5.30
CA ILE A 136 17.53 0.64 5.54
C ILE A 136 17.61 0.86 7.06
N PRO A 137 18.79 1.13 7.63
CA PRO A 137 18.95 1.25 9.06
C PRO A 137 18.33 2.54 9.61
N SER A 138 17.78 2.45 10.82
CA SER A 138 17.25 3.62 11.55
C SER A 138 18.39 4.44 12.14
N LEU A 139 18.89 5.41 11.38
CA LEU A 139 20.08 6.20 11.73
C LEU A 139 19.75 7.62 12.20
N GLY A 140 18.48 8.01 12.22
CA GLY A 140 18.11 9.36 12.57
C GLY A 140 16.64 9.53 12.94
N THR A 141 16.36 10.63 13.62
CA THR A 141 15.02 10.93 14.14
C THR A 141 13.95 11.06 13.05
N THR A 142 14.32 11.47 11.84
CA THR A 142 13.40 11.54 10.69
C THR A 142 12.89 10.16 10.30
N HIS A 143 13.77 9.15 10.30
CA HIS A 143 13.39 7.76 10.09
C HIS A 143 12.49 7.26 11.23
N ALA A 144 12.93 7.42 12.48
CA ALA A 144 12.22 6.97 13.67
C ALA A 144 10.83 7.63 13.86
N ASP A 145 10.60 8.80 13.30
CA ASP A 145 9.29 9.46 13.32
C ASP A 145 8.20 8.71 12.52
N THR A 146 8.58 7.77 11.64
CA THR A 146 7.64 7.06 10.75
C THR A 146 7.79 5.54 10.83
N PHE A 147 9.03 5.05 10.84
CA PHE A 147 9.35 3.62 10.91
C PHE A 147 9.99 3.31 12.25
N HIS A 148 9.38 2.39 13.01
CA HIS A 148 9.79 2.12 14.39
C HIS A 148 11.21 1.55 14.49
N HIS A 149 11.62 0.76 13.51
CA HIS A 149 12.95 0.16 13.43
C HIS A 149 13.50 0.28 12.00
N ASP A 150 14.52 -0.49 11.67
CA ASP A 150 15.01 -0.60 10.31
C ASP A 150 13.87 -0.99 9.36
N VAL A 151 13.88 -0.43 8.14
CA VAL A 151 12.99 -0.93 7.09
C VAL A 151 13.59 -2.22 6.55
N PRO A 152 12.89 -3.37 6.69
CA PRO A 152 13.45 -4.66 6.33
C PRO A 152 13.64 -4.82 4.83
N CYS A 153 14.61 -5.66 4.43
CA CYS A 153 14.74 -6.21 3.11
C CYS A 153 14.36 -7.70 3.19
N THR A 154 13.60 -8.19 2.21
CA THR A 154 13.24 -9.61 2.14
C THR A 154 14.47 -10.49 1.89
N ASP A 155 14.37 -11.77 2.17
CA ASP A 155 15.27 -12.75 1.57
C ASP A 155 15.12 -12.77 0.03
N GLU A 156 16.14 -13.29 -0.66
CA GLU A 156 16.06 -13.54 -2.09
C GLU A 156 15.09 -14.68 -2.38
N MET A 157 14.29 -14.53 -3.45
CA MET A 157 13.40 -15.61 -3.88
C MET A 157 14.19 -16.78 -4.45
N THR A 158 13.75 -18.00 -4.14
CA THR A 158 14.29 -19.21 -4.74
C THR A 158 13.89 -19.32 -6.21
N LYS A 159 14.61 -20.15 -6.97
CA LYS A 159 14.26 -20.42 -8.36
C LYS A 159 12.83 -20.94 -8.50
N GLU A 160 12.41 -21.83 -7.60
CA GLU A 160 11.07 -22.42 -7.60
C GLU A 160 9.98 -21.37 -7.39
N GLN A 161 10.20 -20.38 -6.52
CA GLN A 161 9.29 -19.25 -6.29
C GLN A 161 9.15 -18.38 -7.54
N ILE A 162 10.31 -18.05 -8.16
CA ILE A 162 10.35 -17.22 -9.38
C ILE A 162 9.61 -17.89 -10.53
N GLU A 163 9.82 -19.21 -10.74
CA GLU A 163 9.21 -19.96 -11.86
C GLU A 163 7.72 -20.26 -11.62
N ARG A 164 7.26 -20.36 -10.37
CA ARG A 164 5.88 -20.73 -10.03
C ARG A 164 4.90 -19.58 -10.24
N ALA A 165 5.11 -18.46 -9.61
CA ALA A 165 4.21 -17.29 -9.63
C ALA A 165 4.91 -16.06 -9.03
N TYR A 166 5.83 -15.45 -9.77
CA TYR A 166 6.75 -14.41 -9.30
C TYR A 166 6.07 -13.31 -8.45
N GLU A 167 4.99 -12.71 -8.93
CA GLU A 167 4.33 -11.60 -8.24
C GLU A 167 3.59 -12.08 -6.97
N ALA A 168 2.99 -13.25 -6.99
CA ALA A 168 2.34 -13.81 -5.80
C ALA A 168 3.39 -14.20 -4.74
N GLU A 169 4.50 -14.81 -5.17
CA GLU A 169 5.62 -15.17 -4.29
C GLU A 169 6.34 -13.93 -3.72
N THR A 170 6.36 -12.83 -4.46
CA THR A 170 6.82 -11.53 -3.92
C THR A 170 5.99 -11.15 -2.69
N GLY A 171 4.67 -11.32 -2.73
CA GLY A 171 3.82 -11.09 -1.56
C GLY A 171 4.12 -12.04 -0.38
N VAL A 172 4.47 -13.29 -0.67
CA VAL A 172 4.83 -14.28 0.36
C VAL A 172 6.14 -13.89 1.05
N VAL A 173 7.20 -13.57 0.30
CA VAL A 173 8.49 -13.17 0.93
C VAL A 173 8.37 -11.87 1.72
N ILE A 174 7.49 -10.95 1.30
CA ILE A 174 7.18 -9.76 2.09
C ILE A 174 6.49 -10.14 3.40
N ALA A 175 5.45 -10.97 3.37
CA ALA A 175 4.76 -11.42 4.57
C ALA A 175 5.70 -12.16 5.53
N ASP A 176 6.61 -12.97 4.99
CA ASP A 176 7.63 -13.69 5.76
C ASP A 176 8.60 -12.75 6.49
N ALA A 177 8.99 -11.64 5.85
CA ALA A 177 9.84 -10.62 6.46
C ALA A 177 9.17 -9.90 7.65
N PHE A 178 7.84 -10.00 7.77
CA PHE A 178 7.04 -9.37 8.83
C PHE A 178 6.51 -10.32 9.89
N ARG A 179 7.02 -11.56 9.98
CA ARG A 179 6.56 -12.54 11.01
C ARG A 179 6.62 -12.00 12.44
N ASP A 180 7.68 -11.24 12.73
CA ASP A 180 7.94 -10.68 14.06
C ASP A 180 7.86 -9.15 14.09
N ILE A 181 7.44 -8.52 12.98
CA ILE A 181 7.33 -7.07 12.83
C ILE A 181 5.87 -6.70 12.63
N ASN A 182 5.38 -5.73 13.42
CA ASN A 182 4.06 -5.17 13.17
C ASN A 182 4.08 -4.30 11.90
N PRO A 183 3.35 -4.67 10.84
CA PRO A 183 3.37 -3.93 9.58
C PRO A 183 2.85 -2.49 9.71
N MET A 184 2.05 -2.19 10.73
CA MET A 184 1.57 -0.82 10.98
C MET A 184 2.61 0.06 11.68
N HIS A 185 3.63 -0.53 12.29
CA HIS A 185 4.72 0.21 12.94
C HIS A 185 5.90 0.46 12.00
N THR A 186 6.07 -0.37 10.96
CA THR A 186 7.08 -0.20 9.91
C THR A 186 6.39 -0.41 8.55
N PRO A 187 5.62 0.60 8.06
CA PRO A 187 4.76 0.44 6.88
C PRO A 187 5.55 0.48 5.55
N ALA A 188 6.67 -0.23 5.48
CA ALA A 188 7.53 -0.30 4.31
C ALA A 188 8.39 -1.57 4.32
N VAL A 189 8.75 -2.05 3.14
CA VAL A 189 9.67 -3.18 2.91
C VAL A 189 10.45 -2.97 1.63
N LEU A 190 11.64 -3.52 1.57
CA LEU A 190 12.41 -3.68 0.34
C LEU A 190 12.32 -5.13 -0.11
N VAL A 191 11.98 -5.37 -1.37
CA VAL A 191 12.09 -6.70 -1.99
C VAL A 191 13.48 -6.83 -2.60
N ALA A 192 14.24 -7.83 -2.17
CA ALA A 192 15.60 -8.07 -2.65
C ALA A 192 15.67 -8.05 -4.19
N HIS A 193 16.63 -7.29 -4.75
CA HIS A 193 16.87 -7.07 -6.18
C HIS A 193 15.71 -6.42 -6.96
N HIS A 194 14.60 -6.02 -6.31
CA HIS A 194 13.43 -5.48 -6.99
C HIS A 194 13.21 -4.00 -6.65
N GLY A 195 12.57 -3.73 -5.53
CA GLY A 195 12.22 -2.37 -5.13
C GLY A 195 11.34 -2.33 -3.88
N PRO A 196 10.91 -1.12 -3.45
CA PRO A 196 10.13 -0.93 -2.26
C PRO A 196 8.64 -1.20 -2.47
N PHE A 197 7.99 -1.70 -1.40
CA PHE A 197 6.56 -1.63 -1.18
C PHE A 197 6.30 -0.83 0.10
N THR A 198 5.28 0.01 0.08
CA THR A 198 4.79 0.73 1.26
C THR A 198 3.27 0.58 1.37
N TRP A 199 2.74 0.79 2.56
CA TRP A 199 1.31 0.71 2.80
C TRP A 199 0.86 1.72 3.84
N GLY A 200 -0.44 1.84 4.01
CA GLY A 200 -1.07 2.70 4.99
C GLY A 200 -2.56 2.39 5.12
N GLU A 201 -3.22 3.09 6.02
CA GLU A 201 -4.67 2.96 6.25
C GLU A 201 -5.53 3.42 5.06
N ASN A 202 -4.95 4.23 4.15
CA ASN A 202 -5.56 4.73 2.93
C ASN A 202 -4.49 5.05 1.88
N ALA A 203 -4.90 5.34 0.64
CA ALA A 203 -4.00 5.59 -0.48
C ALA A 203 -3.06 6.79 -0.24
N GLY A 204 -3.55 7.89 0.32
CA GLY A 204 -2.73 9.06 0.64
C GLY A 204 -1.64 8.73 1.67
N LYS A 205 -1.96 7.97 2.73
CA LYS A 205 -1.00 7.56 3.75
C LYS A 205 0.05 6.58 3.20
N ALA A 206 -0.34 5.68 2.32
CA ALA A 206 0.60 4.76 1.66
C ALA A 206 1.61 5.52 0.77
N VAL A 207 1.15 6.55 0.03
CA VAL A 207 2.03 7.44 -0.76
C VAL A 207 2.93 8.29 0.14
N GLU A 208 2.41 8.87 1.22
CA GLU A 208 3.21 9.60 2.21
C GLU A 208 4.36 8.73 2.73
N ASN A 209 4.07 7.48 3.10
CA ASN A 209 5.09 6.53 3.55
C ASN A 209 6.12 6.22 2.45
N ALA A 210 5.73 6.18 1.16
CA ALA A 210 6.65 6.00 0.04
C ALA A 210 7.59 7.20 -0.15
N VAL A 211 7.06 8.42 0.00
CA VAL A 211 7.87 9.66 -0.04
C VAL A 211 8.89 9.68 1.09
N ILE A 212 8.45 9.36 2.31
CA ILE A 212 9.34 9.32 3.48
C ILE A 212 10.39 8.22 3.31
N LEU A 213 10.00 7.03 2.80
CA LEU A 213 10.91 5.91 2.58
C LEU A 213 12.06 6.31 1.63
N GLU A 214 11.74 6.91 0.50
CA GLU A 214 12.75 7.36 -0.48
C GLU A 214 13.72 8.37 0.13
N GLU A 215 13.22 9.32 0.91
CA GLU A 215 14.06 10.34 1.55
C GLU A 215 14.94 9.76 2.66
N VAL A 216 14.42 8.86 3.52
CA VAL A 216 15.25 8.23 4.56
C VAL A 216 16.26 7.24 3.96
N ALA A 217 15.92 6.57 2.86
CA ALA A 217 16.86 5.74 2.10
C ALA A 217 18.02 6.59 1.54
N ARG A 218 17.71 7.77 1.00
CA ARG A 218 18.70 8.75 0.54
C ARG A 218 19.60 9.22 1.68
N MET A 219 19.01 9.64 2.81
CA MET A 219 19.76 10.05 4.00
C MET A 219 20.65 8.93 4.53
N ALA A 220 20.14 7.70 4.64
CA ALA A 220 20.91 6.55 5.09
C ALA A 220 22.10 6.26 4.17
N SER A 221 21.92 6.35 2.85
CA SER A 221 23.01 6.17 1.88
C SER A 221 24.16 7.17 2.08
N ILE A 222 23.83 8.44 2.33
CA ILE A 222 24.82 9.49 2.62
C ILE A 222 25.45 9.25 3.99
N THR A 223 24.66 8.91 4.99
CA THR A 223 25.13 8.71 6.37
C THR A 223 26.13 7.56 6.46
N VAL A 224 25.85 6.41 5.85
CA VAL A 224 26.79 5.26 5.88
C VAL A 224 28.04 5.51 5.05
N ALA A 225 27.99 6.39 4.04
CA ALA A 225 29.17 6.82 3.31
C ALA A 225 30.07 7.75 4.14
N LEU A 226 29.48 8.56 5.05
CA LEU A 226 30.21 9.45 5.95
C LEU A 226 30.75 8.71 7.18
N ASN A 227 29.95 7.81 7.73
CA ASN A 227 30.30 6.99 8.89
C ASN A 227 29.65 5.59 8.77
N PRO A 228 30.40 4.57 8.30
CA PRO A 228 29.86 3.23 8.06
C PRO A 228 29.51 2.45 9.34
N THR A 229 29.94 2.90 10.50
CA THR A 229 29.71 2.24 11.81
C THR A 229 28.79 3.04 12.71
N VAL A 230 28.07 4.03 12.16
CA VAL A 230 27.13 4.82 12.95
C VAL A 230 25.95 3.96 13.42
N GLU A 231 25.60 4.13 14.68
CA GLU A 231 24.42 3.53 15.30
C GLU A 231 23.60 4.64 15.97
N MET A 232 22.30 4.49 16.03
CA MET A 232 21.40 5.39 16.75
C MET A 232 21.05 4.78 18.11
N ASN A 233 20.98 5.63 19.13
CA ASN A 233 20.52 5.21 20.48
C ASN A 233 19.06 4.77 20.41
N GLU A 234 18.75 3.56 20.89
CA GLU A 234 17.41 2.97 20.90
C GLU A 234 16.39 3.81 21.70
N ASP A 235 16.79 4.43 22.81
CA ASP A 235 15.93 5.33 23.59
C ASP A 235 15.49 6.55 22.76
N LEU A 236 16.36 7.01 21.84
CA LEU A 236 16.03 8.11 20.94
C LEU A 236 15.09 7.67 19.81
N VAL A 237 15.24 6.43 19.29
CA VAL A 237 14.31 5.83 18.34
C VAL A 237 12.92 5.77 18.98
N GLU A 238 12.82 5.14 20.16
CA GLU A 238 11.55 4.98 20.89
C GLU A 238 10.90 6.34 21.21
N LYS A 239 11.70 7.31 21.66
CA LYS A 239 11.20 8.67 21.95
C LYS A 239 10.56 9.33 20.73
N HIS A 240 11.21 9.21 19.57
CA HIS A 240 10.72 9.83 18.35
C HIS A 240 9.51 9.11 17.77
N TYR A 241 9.49 7.79 17.78
CA TYR A 241 8.35 7.01 17.36
C TYR A 241 7.12 7.28 18.24
N SER A 242 7.26 7.13 19.56
CA SER A 242 6.15 7.28 20.52
C SER A 242 5.50 8.66 20.51
N ARG A 243 6.27 9.74 20.24
CA ARG A 243 5.70 11.10 20.21
C ARG A 243 4.68 11.31 19.08
N LYS A 244 4.72 10.47 18.01
CA LYS A 244 3.79 10.52 16.87
C LYS A 244 2.75 9.40 16.90
N HIS A 245 3.11 8.21 17.36
CA HIS A 245 2.33 6.99 17.23
C HIS A 245 1.90 6.38 18.59
N GLY A 246 2.47 6.79 19.69
CA GLY A 246 2.15 6.26 21.02
C GLY A 246 0.83 6.76 21.59
N ALA A 247 0.35 6.11 22.64
CA ALA A 247 -0.87 6.48 23.34
C ALA A 247 -0.86 7.95 23.87
N ASN A 248 0.33 8.50 24.08
CA ASN A 248 0.55 9.88 24.53
C ASN A 248 1.16 10.76 23.42
N ALA A 249 0.84 10.47 22.16
CA ALA A 249 1.33 11.25 21.02
C ALA A 249 0.97 12.74 21.18
N TYR A 250 1.96 13.61 20.96
CA TYR A 250 1.81 15.07 21.15
C TYR A 250 2.29 15.88 19.95
N TYR A 251 2.81 15.22 18.92
CA TYR A 251 3.28 15.90 17.71
C TYR A 251 2.12 16.20 16.76
N GLY A 252 2.16 17.38 16.14
CA GLY A 252 1.16 17.84 15.17
C GLY A 252 0.11 18.76 15.80
N GLN A 253 -0.81 19.23 14.97
CA GLN A 253 -1.97 20.01 15.41
C GLN A 253 -3.08 19.05 15.87
N LYS A 254 -3.73 19.37 17.01
CA LYS A 254 -4.90 18.62 17.50
C LYS A 254 -6.17 19.36 17.12
#